data_95452445791d411b5262bbaf14b93210
#
_entry.id   95452445791d411b5262bbaf14b93210
#
_cell.length_a   1.000
_cell.length_b   1.000
_cell.length_c   1.000
_cell.angle_alpha   90.00
_cell.angle_beta   90.00
_cell.angle_gamma   90.00
#
_symmetry.space_group_name_H-M   'P 1'
#
loop_
_entity.id
_entity.type
_entity.pdbx_description
1 polymer ?
#
loop_
_entity_poly.entity_id
_entity_poly.type
_entity_poly.pdbx_seq_one_letter_code
_entity_poly.pdbx_strand_id
1 'polypeptide(L)' 'TDTMVKTAMQLLNIKGKTIVITGAMQPARMRLSDSGYNMGVATAAVQLLPSGVYVAMNGLILDPRTTIKNVTLSRFEAVD' A
#
# COMPACT_ATOMS: atom_id res chain seq x y z
N THR A 1 2.27 -9.56 1.20
CA THR A 1 1.78 -8.35 1.88
C THR A 1 2.35 -8.14 3.28
N ASP A 2 2.81 -9.22 3.92
CA ASP A 2 3.23 -9.11 5.33
C ASP A 2 4.43 -8.19 5.55
N THR A 3 5.24 -7.97 4.51
CA THR A 3 6.44 -7.14 4.59
C THR A 3 6.28 -5.77 3.93
N MET A 4 5.09 -5.43 3.44
CA MET A 4 4.87 -4.18 2.68
C MET A 4 5.21 -2.94 3.49
N VAL A 5 4.72 -2.86 4.73
CA VAL A 5 4.97 -1.69 5.57
C VAL A 5 6.45 -1.60 5.91
N LYS A 6 7.10 -2.74 6.18
CA LYS A 6 8.55 -2.75 6.45
C LYS A 6 9.34 -2.24 5.25
N THR A 7 8.99 -2.69 4.05
CA THR A 7 9.64 -2.23 2.82
C THR A 7 9.43 -0.73 2.64
N ALA A 8 8.20 -0.26 2.83
CA ALA A 8 7.89 1.15 2.70
C ALA A 8 8.68 2.01 3.69
N MET A 9 8.81 1.54 4.94
CA MET A 9 9.58 2.25 5.94
C MET A 9 11.05 2.39 5.56
N GLN A 10 11.63 1.38 4.91
CA GLN A 10 13.02 1.42 4.47
C GLN A 10 13.24 2.42 3.33
N LEU A 11 12.17 2.79 2.61
CA LEU A 11 12.25 3.71 1.48
C LEU A 11 12.03 5.16 1.88
N LEU A 12 11.71 5.45 3.14
CA LEU A 12 11.40 6.80 3.60
C LEU A 12 12.54 7.80 3.40
N ASN A 13 13.79 7.32 3.31
CA ASN A 13 14.96 8.19 3.14
C ASN A 13 15.16 8.64 1.69
N ILE A 14 14.42 8.08 0.74
CA ILE A 14 14.52 8.47 -0.66
C ILE A 14 13.77 9.79 -0.87
N LYS A 15 14.45 10.79 -1.40
CA LYS A 15 13.90 12.14 -1.57
C LYS A 15 13.54 12.40 -3.03
N GLY A 16 12.56 13.27 -3.24
CA GLY A 16 12.22 13.77 -4.56
C GLY A 16 11.48 12.79 -5.45
N LYS A 17 10.94 11.71 -4.88
CA LYS A 17 10.19 10.69 -5.63
C LYS A 17 8.90 10.34 -4.93
N THR A 18 7.89 9.99 -5.72
CA THR A 18 6.65 9.42 -5.21
C THR A 18 6.72 7.91 -5.37
N ILE A 19 6.68 7.19 -4.27
CA ILE A 19 6.80 5.74 -4.23
C ILE A 19 5.53 5.18 -3.61
N VAL A 20 4.85 4.30 -4.33
CA VAL A 20 3.62 3.67 -3.85
C VAL A 20 3.83 2.16 -3.81
N ILE A 21 3.72 1.59 -2.63
CA ILE A 21 3.81 0.16 -2.40
C ILE A 21 2.40 -0.41 -2.39
N THR A 22 2.18 -1.44 -3.17
CA THR A 22 0.88 -2.10 -3.20
C THR A 22 1.05 -3.62 -3.30
N GLY A 23 -0.04 -4.33 -3.17
CA GLY A 23 -0.06 -5.78 -3.26
C GLY A 23 -1.48 -6.28 -3.18
N ALA A 24 -1.66 -7.45 -2.62
CA ALA A 24 -2.98 -8.04 -2.46
C ALA A 24 -3.06 -8.80 -1.14
N MET A 25 -4.22 -8.75 -0.53
CA MET A 25 -4.50 -9.61 0.63
C MET A 25 -4.73 -11.05 0.18
N GLN A 26 -5.15 -11.24 -1.08
CA GLN A 26 -5.37 -12.55 -1.69
C GLN A 26 -4.52 -12.69 -2.95
N PRO A 27 -4.00 -13.90 -3.25
CA PRO A 27 -3.20 -14.12 -4.45
C PRO A 27 -3.96 -13.73 -5.74
N ALA A 28 -3.24 -13.16 -6.70
CA ALA A 28 -3.84 -12.71 -7.96
C ALA A 28 -4.51 -13.84 -8.76
N ARG A 29 -4.08 -15.09 -8.56
CA ARG A 29 -4.68 -16.25 -9.22
C ARG A 29 -6.11 -16.55 -8.73
N MET A 30 -6.53 -15.99 -7.61
CA MET A 30 -7.88 -16.17 -7.09
C MET A 30 -8.84 -15.21 -7.77
N ARG A 31 -10.04 -15.73 -8.15
CA ARG A 31 -11.03 -14.93 -8.88
C ARG A 31 -11.41 -13.63 -8.17
N LEU A 32 -11.46 -13.67 -6.85
CA LEU A 32 -11.88 -12.52 -6.04
C LEU A 32 -10.69 -11.79 -5.42
N SER A 33 -9.49 -11.93 -6.01
CA SER A 33 -8.32 -11.21 -5.51
C SER A 33 -8.52 -9.71 -5.64
N ASP A 34 -8.01 -8.98 -4.65
CA ASP A 34 -8.00 -7.53 -4.61
C ASP A 34 -6.83 -6.90 -5.38
N SER A 35 -5.98 -7.72 -6.03
CA SER A 35 -4.74 -7.25 -6.66
C SER A 35 -4.99 -6.21 -7.76
N GLY A 36 -5.96 -6.46 -8.65
CA GLY A 36 -6.24 -5.55 -9.75
C GLY A 36 -6.74 -4.20 -9.27
N TYR A 37 -7.61 -4.19 -8.28
CA TYR A 37 -8.13 -2.96 -7.69
C TYR A 37 -7.01 -2.15 -7.04
N ASN A 38 -6.15 -2.81 -6.26
CA ASN A 38 -5.03 -2.14 -5.59
C ASN A 38 -4.03 -1.58 -6.59
N MET A 39 -3.77 -2.29 -7.69
CA MET A 39 -2.90 -1.79 -8.76
C MET A 39 -3.47 -0.54 -9.42
N GLY A 40 -4.79 -0.50 -9.62
CA GLY A 40 -5.44 0.68 -10.17
C GLY A 40 -5.29 1.90 -9.27
N VAL A 41 -5.54 1.71 -7.97
CA VAL A 41 -5.37 2.78 -6.98
C VAL A 41 -3.92 3.25 -6.93
N ALA A 42 -2.95 2.33 -6.91
CA ALA A 42 -1.54 2.67 -6.86
C ALA A 42 -1.09 3.44 -8.11
N THR A 43 -1.58 3.04 -9.29
CA THR A 43 -1.25 3.70 -10.55
C THR A 43 -1.74 5.15 -10.56
N ALA A 44 -2.94 5.40 -10.07
CA ALA A 44 -3.46 6.75 -9.96
C ALA A 44 -2.65 7.56 -8.93
N ALA A 45 -2.36 6.96 -7.77
CA ALA A 45 -1.67 7.63 -6.68
C ALA A 45 -0.26 8.09 -7.08
N VAL A 46 0.49 7.23 -7.78
CA VAL A 46 1.87 7.56 -8.16
C VAL A 46 1.94 8.77 -9.09
N GLN A 47 0.86 9.03 -9.85
CA GLN A 47 0.78 10.15 -10.77
C GLN A 47 0.32 11.46 -10.10
N LEU A 48 -0.43 11.35 -9.00
CA LEU A 48 -1.13 12.50 -8.43
C LEU A 48 -0.53 12.99 -7.12
N LEU A 49 0.15 12.12 -6.37
CA LEU A 49 0.62 12.48 -5.03
C LEU A 49 1.97 13.17 -5.05
N PRO A 50 2.22 14.07 -4.09
CA PRO A 50 3.55 14.67 -3.94
C PRO A 50 4.59 13.63 -3.53
N SER A 51 5.86 14.03 -3.58
CA SER A 51 6.95 13.14 -3.17
C SER A 51 6.73 12.57 -1.79
N GLY A 52 6.97 11.28 -1.65
CA GLY A 52 6.77 10.56 -0.41
C GLY A 52 6.62 9.07 -0.65
N VAL A 53 6.43 8.33 0.41
CA VAL A 53 6.24 6.88 0.37
C VAL A 53 4.86 6.55 0.92
N TYR A 54 4.10 5.80 0.17
CA TYR A 54 2.70 5.50 0.48
C TYR A 54 2.44 4.00 0.33
N VAL A 55 1.44 3.51 1.06
CA VAL A 55 0.92 2.16 0.89
C VAL A 55 -0.50 2.26 0.33
N ALA A 56 -0.77 1.62 -0.81
CA ALA A 56 -2.09 1.62 -1.42
C ALA A 56 -2.71 0.23 -1.25
N MET A 57 -3.66 0.13 -0.33
CA MET A 57 -4.37 -1.11 -0.03
C MET A 57 -5.79 -0.80 0.39
N ASN A 58 -6.71 -1.73 0.12
CA ASN A 58 -8.12 -1.63 0.52
C ASN A 58 -8.81 -0.35 0.03
N GLY A 59 -8.38 0.18 -1.13
CA GLY A 59 -8.90 1.44 -1.64
C GLY A 59 -8.43 2.68 -0.89
N LEU A 60 -7.42 2.53 -0.03
CA LEU A 60 -6.89 3.61 0.78
C LEU A 60 -5.44 3.91 0.40
N ILE A 61 -5.05 5.16 0.56
CA ILE A 61 -3.67 5.59 0.46
C ILE A 61 -3.19 5.87 1.88
N LEU A 62 -2.23 5.09 2.35
CA LEU A 62 -1.83 5.07 3.75
C LEU A 62 -0.38 5.50 3.92
N ASP A 63 -0.10 6.13 5.06
CA ASP A 63 1.26 6.47 5.47
C ASP A 63 1.88 5.23 6.12
N PRO A 64 3.01 4.71 5.61
CA PRO A 64 3.62 3.50 6.18
C PRO A 64 4.00 3.65 7.65
N ARG A 65 4.25 4.86 8.12
CA ARG A 65 4.63 5.10 9.52
C ARG A 65 3.47 4.87 10.49
N THR A 66 2.23 4.91 10.00
CA THR A 66 1.03 4.79 10.83
C THR A 66 0.10 3.70 10.35
N THR A 67 0.62 2.70 9.62
CA THR A 67 -0.19 1.66 9.01
C THR A 67 0.13 0.31 9.63
N ILE A 68 -0.92 -0.47 9.92
CA ILE A 68 -0.78 -1.86 10.33
C ILE A 68 -1.66 -2.75 9.46
N LYS A 69 -1.28 -4.03 9.35
CA LYS A 69 -2.11 -5.04 8.71
C LYS A 69 -2.99 -5.69 9.77
N ASN A 70 -4.30 -5.57 9.61
CA ASN A 70 -5.26 -6.25 10.48
C ASN A 70 -5.52 -7.64 9.91
N VAL A 71 -4.92 -8.67 10.50
CA VAL A 71 -5.02 -10.05 10.03
C VAL A 71 -6.45 -10.57 10.14
N THR A 72 -7.13 -10.25 11.23
CA THR A 72 -8.50 -10.70 11.47
C THR A 72 -9.47 -10.17 10.41
N LEU A 73 -9.34 -8.91 10.02
CA LEU A 73 -10.20 -8.28 9.03
C LEU A 73 -9.60 -8.34 7.63
N SER A 74 -8.43 -8.96 7.47
CA SER A 74 -7.74 -9.09 6.18
C SER A 74 -7.60 -7.74 5.47
N ARG A 75 -7.18 -6.71 6.21
CA ARG A 75 -7.01 -5.37 5.64
C ARG A 75 -5.90 -4.60 6.35
N PHE A 76 -5.41 -3.55 5.69
CA PHE A 76 -4.49 -2.58 6.28
C PHE A 76 -5.28 -1.45 6.90
N GLU A 77 -4.78 -0.90 7.99
CA GLU A 77 -5.45 0.16 8.73
C GLU A 77 -4.44 1.23 9.16
N ALA A 78 -4.90 2.49 9.23
CA ALA A 78 -4.13 3.56 9.83
C ALA A 78 -4.17 3.40 11.35
N VAL A 79 -3.05 3.74 12.01
CA VAL A 79 -2.93 3.73 13.47
C VAL A 79 -2.84 5.18 13.92
N ASP A 80 -3.74 5.55 14.82
CA ASP A 80 -3.78 6.90 15.38
C ASP A 80 -2.66 7.15 16.39
#